data_891b719fe0995fc1380c4d8d5cd7fc3a
#
_entry.id   891b719fe0995fc1380c4d8d5cd7fc3a
#
_cell.length_a   1.000
_cell.length_b   1.000
_cell.length_c   1.000
_cell.angle_alpha   90.00
_cell.angle_beta   90.00
_cell.angle_gamma   90.00
#
_symmetry.space_group_name_H-M   'P 1'
#
loop_
_entity.id
_entity.type
_entity.pdbx_description
1 polymer ?
#
loop_
_entity_poly.entity_id
_entity_poly.type
_entity_poly.pdbx_seq_one_letter_code
_entity_poly.pdbx_strand_id
1 'polypeptide(L)'
;TASLQRYMQVRKKYPDLPMMMGVGNITELTEVDSGGVNMILAAVCEELGIQSVLTTQVINWCRSSVAEFDAARRVMFHAIAAGTIPKHLSSTLVMLRDARLKPKSEESLQQLAAALTDPNFRIYAESGELHLMNCHGHWHGNDVFRLFEQSTREQSPKIDASHAFYLGYELARAEIALHLGKQY
;
A
#
# COMPACT_ATOMS: atom_id res chain seq x y z
N THR A 1 25.56 -4.74 1.77
CA THR A 1 26.89 -4.30 1.33
C THR A 1 27.75 -5.46 0.84
N ALA A 2 28.11 -6.47 1.65
CA ALA A 2 28.90 -7.62 1.16
C ALA A 2 28.18 -8.41 0.05
N SER A 3 26.85 -8.54 0.12
CA SER A 3 26.06 -9.18 -0.94
C SER A 3 26.11 -8.41 -2.24
N LEU A 4 25.91 -7.09 -2.22
CA LEU A 4 25.99 -6.25 -3.40
C LEU A 4 27.40 -6.28 -4.01
N GLN A 5 28.44 -6.26 -3.19
CA GLN A 5 29.82 -6.40 -3.63
C GLN A 5 30.05 -7.74 -4.36
N ARG A 6 29.46 -8.83 -3.89
CA ARG A 6 29.55 -10.14 -4.58
C ARG A 6 28.88 -10.09 -5.95
N TYR A 7 27.71 -9.47 -6.09
CA TYR A 7 27.08 -9.28 -7.39
C TYR A 7 27.98 -8.52 -8.37
N MET A 8 28.60 -7.42 -7.92
CA MET A 8 29.56 -6.64 -8.71
C MET A 8 30.78 -7.47 -9.12
N GLN A 9 31.33 -8.25 -8.18
CA GLN A 9 32.48 -9.14 -8.47
C GLN A 9 32.13 -10.24 -9.48
N VAL A 10 30.95 -10.86 -9.33
CA VAL A 10 30.47 -11.89 -10.27
C VAL A 10 30.28 -11.30 -11.66
N ARG A 11 29.62 -10.13 -11.77
CA ARG A 11 29.42 -9.46 -13.06
C ARG A 11 30.76 -9.11 -13.72
N LYS A 12 31.73 -8.59 -12.94
CA LYS A 12 33.06 -8.27 -13.44
C LYS A 12 33.79 -9.54 -13.94
N LYS A 13 33.66 -10.65 -13.21
CA LYS A 13 34.34 -11.91 -13.55
C LYS A 13 33.67 -12.65 -14.70
N TYR A 14 32.36 -12.55 -14.80
CA TYR A 14 31.52 -13.24 -15.79
C TYR A 14 30.55 -12.25 -16.45
N PRO A 15 30.99 -11.47 -17.43
CA PRO A 15 30.21 -10.35 -18.01
C PRO A 15 28.87 -10.79 -18.61
N ASP A 16 28.82 -11.95 -19.23
CA ASP A 16 27.68 -12.44 -20.00
C ASP A 16 26.78 -13.43 -19.21
N LEU A 17 27.14 -13.72 -17.96
CA LEU A 17 26.39 -14.68 -17.17
C LEU A 17 25.00 -14.11 -16.81
N PRO A 18 23.90 -14.80 -17.13
CA PRO A 18 22.58 -14.43 -16.62
C PRO A 18 22.57 -14.41 -15.08
N MET A 19 22.06 -13.35 -14.50
CA MET A 19 22.06 -13.17 -13.04
C MET A 19 20.65 -12.93 -12.54
N MET A 20 20.37 -13.41 -11.34
CA MET A 20 19.15 -13.14 -10.60
C MET A 20 19.50 -12.52 -9.24
N MET A 21 18.71 -11.54 -8.80
CA MET A 21 18.83 -10.95 -7.46
C MET A 21 17.56 -11.21 -6.65
N GLY A 22 17.72 -11.70 -5.42
CA GLY A 22 16.65 -11.75 -4.42
C GLY A 22 16.57 -10.42 -3.68
N VAL A 23 15.52 -9.65 -3.89
CA VAL A 23 15.31 -8.35 -3.23
C VAL A 23 14.31 -8.45 -2.08
N GLY A 24 13.39 -9.42 -2.11
CA GLY A 24 12.34 -9.59 -1.12
C GLY A 24 12.84 -9.79 0.31
N ASN A 25 13.99 -10.46 0.49
CA ASN A 25 14.55 -10.67 1.82
C ASN A 25 14.85 -9.36 2.55
N ILE A 26 15.35 -8.34 1.85
CA ILE A 26 15.65 -7.05 2.48
C ILE A 26 14.36 -6.33 2.83
N THR A 27 13.41 -6.26 1.92
CA THR A 27 12.15 -5.56 2.14
C THR A 27 11.33 -6.18 3.27
N GLU A 28 11.33 -7.51 3.42
CA GLU A 28 10.58 -8.19 4.47
C GLU A 28 11.25 -8.18 5.84
N LEU A 29 12.59 -8.13 5.90
CA LEU A 29 13.33 -8.27 7.16
C LEU A 29 13.68 -6.93 7.84
N THR A 30 13.36 -5.79 7.23
CA THR A 30 13.86 -4.49 7.72
C THR A 30 12.81 -3.60 8.40
N GLU A 31 11.56 -3.98 8.47
CA GLU A 31 10.46 -3.18 9.06
C GLU A 31 10.48 -1.69 8.62
N VAL A 32 10.84 -1.43 7.36
CA VAL A 32 10.85 -0.09 6.75
C VAL A 32 10.03 -0.09 5.47
N ASP A 33 9.57 1.08 5.06
CA ASP A 33 8.82 1.22 3.81
C ASP A 33 9.65 0.70 2.62
N SER A 34 9.07 -0.20 1.85
CA SER A 34 9.77 -0.96 0.82
C SER A 34 10.11 -0.16 -0.44
N GLY A 35 9.39 0.93 -0.73
CA GLY A 35 9.56 1.71 -1.96
C GLY A 35 10.98 2.24 -2.17
N GLY A 36 11.60 2.82 -1.13
CA GLY A 36 12.98 3.31 -1.18
C GLY A 36 14.00 2.19 -1.35
N VAL A 37 13.80 1.05 -0.66
CA VAL A 37 14.66 -0.13 -0.78
C VAL A 37 14.58 -0.71 -2.19
N ASN A 38 13.37 -0.87 -2.72
CA ASN A 38 13.14 -1.35 -4.08
C ASN A 38 13.78 -0.43 -5.13
N MET A 39 13.74 0.89 -4.91
CA MET A 39 14.37 1.87 -5.81
C MET A 39 15.88 1.68 -5.89
N ILE A 40 16.56 1.53 -4.74
CA ILE A 40 18.03 1.31 -4.69
C ILE A 40 18.38 -0.04 -5.33
N LEU A 41 17.63 -1.09 -5.02
CA LEU A 41 17.91 -2.42 -5.57
C LEU A 41 17.63 -2.49 -7.08
N ALA A 42 16.60 -1.79 -7.56
CA ALA A 42 16.34 -1.68 -9.00
C ALA A 42 17.46 -0.94 -9.73
N ALA A 43 18.02 0.12 -9.11
CA ALA A 43 19.20 0.81 -9.68
C ALA A 43 20.40 -0.15 -9.81
N VAL A 44 20.71 -0.90 -8.76
CA VAL A 44 21.80 -1.89 -8.80
C VAL A 44 21.54 -2.97 -9.85
N CYS A 45 20.29 -3.46 -9.96
CA CYS A 45 19.94 -4.43 -10.98
C CYS A 45 20.16 -3.89 -12.39
N GLU A 46 19.75 -2.66 -12.65
CA GLU A 46 19.89 -2.02 -13.96
C GLU A 46 21.36 -1.79 -14.31
N GLU A 47 22.14 -1.22 -13.39
CA GLU A 47 23.58 -0.97 -13.60
C GLU A 47 24.38 -2.27 -13.82
N LEU A 48 24.01 -3.34 -13.16
CA LEU A 48 24.67 -4.65 -13.30
C LEU A 48 24.07 -5.54 -14.39
N GLY A 49 23.05 -5.09 -15.12
CA GLY A 49 22.37 -5.90 -16.14
C GLY A 49 21.75 -7.18 -15.55
N ILE A 50 21.17 -7.12 -14.34
CA ILE A 50 20.47 -8.23 -13.71
C ILE A 50 19.08 -8.34 -14.31
N GLN A 51 18.79 -9.47 -14.97
CA GLN A 51 17.60 -9.64 -15.79
C GLN A 51 16.43 -10.29 -15.04
N SER A 52 16.71 -10.91 -13.89
CA SER A 52 15.69 -11.60 -13.10
C SER A 52 15.75 -11.15 -11.66
N VAL A 53 14.57 -10.92 -11.08
CA VAL A 53 14.44 -10.49 -9.68
C VAL A 53 13.42 -11.37 -8.97
N LEU A 54 13.78 -11.86 -7.79
CA LEU A 54 12.86 -12.52 -6.87
C LEU A 54 12.47 -11.51 -5.79
N THR A 55 11.18 -11.21 -5.69
CA THR A 55 10.60 -10.38 -4.64
C THR A 55 9.36 -11.05 -4.04
N THR A 56 8.95 -10.60 -2.88
CA THR A 56 7.80 -11.08 -2.13
C THR A 56 6.96 -9.91 -1.64
N GLN A 57 5.69 -10.15 -1.29
CA GLN A 57 4.76 -9.14 -0.79
C GLN A 57 3.85 -9.71 0.30
N VAL A 58 4.45 -10.41 1.27
CA VAL A 58 3.72 -11.13 2.31
C VAL A 58 3.39 -10.22 3.50
N ILE A 59 4.36 -9.44 3.98
CA ILE A 59 4.24 -8.61 5.17
C ILE A 59 3.59 -7.27 4.82
N ASN A 60 2.88 -6.65 5.77
CA ASN A 60 2.09 -5.45 5.52
C ASN A 60 2.87 -4.30 4.86
N TRP A 61 4.08 -3.98 5.30
CA TRP A 61 4.87 -2.87 4.73
C TRP A 61 5.46 -3.17 3.35
N CYS A 62 5.40 -4.41 2.85
CA CYS A 62 5.80 -4.79 1.51
C CYS A 62 4.67 -5.38 0.64
N ARG A 63 3.41 -5.15 1.01
CA ARG A 63 2.23 -5.65 0.27
C ARG A 63 2.15 -5.18 -1.18
N SER A 64 2.80 -4.08 -1.52
CA SER A 64 2.90 -3.55 -2.88
C SER A 64 4.29 -3.70 -3.48
N SER A 65 5.19 -4.49 -2.86
CA SER A 65 6.60 -4.57 -3.24
C SER A 65 6.83 -4.97 -4.71
N VAL A 66 6.00 -5.86 -5.25
CA VAL A 66 6.08 -6.25 -6.68
C VAL A 66 5.78 -5.06 -7.59
N ALA A 67 4.70 -4.33 -7.32
CA ALA A 67 4.32 -3.13 -8.08
C ALA A 67 5.33 -1.99 -7.90
N GLU A 68 5.85 -1.83 -6.68
CA GLU A 68 6.91 -0.86 -6.37
C GLU A 68 8.18 -1.17 -7.16
N PHE A 69 8.59 -2.44 -7.20
CA PHE A 69 9.78 -2.83 -7.95
C PHE A 69 9.58 -2.62 -9.46
N ASP A 70 8.39 -2.92 -10.00
CA ASP A 70 8.08 -2.62 -11.41
C ASP A 70 8.14 -1.12 -11.71
N ALA A 71 7.61 -0.28 -10.83
CA ALA A 71 7.72 1.18 -10.96
C ALA A 71 9.19 1.65 -10.84
N ALA A 72 9.92 1.13 -9.85
CA ALA A 72 11.33 1.47 -9.62
C ALA A 72 12.22 1.13 -10.82
N ARG A 73 12.09 -0.07 -11.38
CA ARG A 73 12.89 -0.48 -12.54
C ARG A 73 12.64 0.41 -13.77
N ARG A 74 11.39 0.83 -13.99
CA ARG A 74 11.05 1.76 -15.10
C ARG A 74 11.69 3.12 -14.91
N VAL A 75 11.65 3.65 -13.69
CA VAL A 75 12.26 4.93 -13.32
C VAL A 75 13.79 4.85 -13.48
N MET A 76 14.41 3.77 -12.98
CA MET A 76 15.86 3.61 -13.07
C MET A 76 16.36 3.33 -14.48
N PHE A 77 15.65 2.52 -15.24
CA PHE A 77 15.94 2.31 -16.67
C PHE A 77 15.95 3.65 -17.43
N HIS A 78 14.91 4.48 -17.24
CA HIS A 78 14.85 5.79 -17.88
C HIS A 78 16.01 6.71 -17.43
N ALA A 79 16.27 6.79 -16.11
CA ALA A 79 17.29 7.66 -15.55
C ALA A 79 18.69 7.29 -16.05
N ILE A 80 19.02 5.99 -16.06
CA ILE A 80 20.33 5.48 -16.52
C ILE A 80 20.47 5.67 -18.03
N ALA A 81 19.46 5.30 -18.82
CA ALA A 81 19.47 5.45 -20.27
C ALA A 81 19.59 6.92 -20.72
N ALA A 82 18.94 7.84 -20.00
CA ALA A 82 18.96 9.27 -20.29
C ALA A 82 20.13 10.03 -19.60
N GLY A 83 20.90 9.38 -18.72
CA GLY A 83 21.95 10.02 -17.94
C GLY A 83 21.43 11.12 -16.99
N THR A 84 20.23 10.94 -16.44
CA THR A 84 19.55 11.93 -15.57
C THR A 84 19.33 11.38 -14.17
N ILE A 85 19.06 12.28 -13.21
CA ILE A 85 18.62 11.86 -11.87
C ILE A 85 17.17 11.42 -11.92
N PRO A 86 16.75 10.40 -11.12
CA PRO A 86 15.39 9.86 -11.11
C PRO A 86 14.38 10.74 -10.34
N LYS A 87 14.52 12.06 -10.40
CA LYS A 87 13.66 13.02 -9.70
C LYS A 87 12.48 13.45 -10.57
N HIS A 88 11.30 13.58 -9.98
CA HIS A 88 10.06 14.02 -10.64
C HIS A 88 9.55 13.10 -11.77
N LEU A 89 10.01 11.86 -11.84
CA LEU A 89 9.55 10.89 -12.84
C LEU A 89 8.30 10.15 -12.41
N SER A 90 8.17 9.85 -11.12
CA SER A 90 7.02 9.16 -10.56
C SER A 90 6.88 9.47 -9.07
N SER A 91 5.63 9.57 -8.60
CA SER A 91 5.29 9.68 -7.16
C SER A 91 4.76 8.36 -6.57
N THR A 92 4.62 7.31 -7.38
CA THR A 92 3.99 6.05 -6.96
C THR A 92 4.82 5.24 -5.94
N LEU A 93 6.07 5.63 -5.70
CA LEU A 93 6.95 5.00 -4.71
C LEU A 93 6.98 5.70 -3.35
N VAL A 94 6.18 6.76 -3.19
CA VAL A 94 6.07 7.47 -1.90
C VAL A 94 4.99 6.78 -1.08
N MET A 95 5.40 6.01 -0.08
CA MET A 95 4.51 5.18 0.74
C MET A 95 4.82 5.31 2.23
N LEU A 96 3.77 5.31 3.04
CA LEU A 96 3.84 5.24 4.49
C LEU A 96 2.86 4.15 4.95
N ARG A 97 3.37 3.07 5.53
CA ARG A 97 2.57 1.93 5.99
C ARG A 97 2.76 1.69 7.48
N ASP A 98 1.75 1.15 8.14
CA ASP A 98 1.91 0.65 9.50
C ASP A 98 2.66 -0.68 9.49
N ALA A 99 3.68 -0.81 10.35
CA ALA A 99 4.47 -2.03 10.45
C ALA A 99 3.63 -3.23 10.92
N ARG A 100 2.64 -2.97 11.79
CA ARG A 100 1.73 -4.00 12.31
C ARG A 100 0.31 -3.49 12.29
N LEU A 101 -0.57 -4.26 11.67
CA LEU A 101 -2.01 -4.05 11.72
C LEU A 101 -2.61 -5.03 12.73
N LYS A 102 -3.72 -4.61 13.35
CA LYS A 102 -4.57 -5.48 14.18
C LYS A 102 -5.90 -5.65 13.44
N PRO A 103 -5.95 -6.52 12.43
CA PRO A 103 -7.14 -6.66 11.60
C PRO A 103 -8.32 -7.20 12.42
N LYS A 104 -9.50 -6.71 12.11
CA LYS A 104 -10.76 -7.28 12.59
C LYS A 104 -11.24 -8.32 11.58
N SER A 105 -11.73 -9.45 12.09
CA SER A 105 -12.39 -10.42 11.22
C SER A 105 -13.76 -9.92 10.80
N GLU A 106 -14.31 -10.47 9.73
CA GLU A 106 -15.65 -10.17 9.24
C GLU A 106 -16.71 -10.42 10.33
N GLU A 107 -16.59 -11.54 11.07
CA GLU A 107 -17.49 -11.86 12.19
C GLU A 107 -17.38 -10.82 13.31
N SER A 108 -16.18 -10.32 13.58
CA SER A 108 -15.97 -9.26 14.59
C SER A 108 -16.62 -7.95 14.17
N LEU A 109 -16.53 -7.58 12.89
CA LEU A 109 -17.19 -6.38 12.35
C LEU A 109 -18.70 -6.52 12.37
N GLN A 110 -19.26 -7.68 12.03
CA GLN A 110 -20.67 -7.96 12.09
C GLN A 110 -21.20 -7.92 13.54
N GLN A 111 -20.49 -8.52 14.49
CA GLN A 111 -20.83 -8.46 15.91
C GLN A 111 -20.80 -7.02 16.44
N LEU A 112 -19.79 -6.25 16.02
CA LEU A 112 -19.68 -4.83 16.39
C LEU A 112 -20.86 -4.03 15.84
N ALA A 113 -21.21 -4.21 14.55
CA ALA A 113 -22.34 -3.55 13.92
C ALA A 113 -23.66 -3.89 14.64
N ALA A 114 -23.87 -5.16 14.98
CA ALA A 114 -25.06 -5.62 15.70
C ALA A 114 -25.18 -5.07 17.14
N ALA A 115 -24.05 -4.70 17.74
CA ALA A 115 -24.00 -4.13 19.09
C ALA A 115 -24.23 -2.61 19.14
N LEU A 116 -24.23 -1.92 17.99
CA LEU A 116 -24.42 -0.48 17.94
C LEU A 116 -25.88 -0.11 18.19
N THR A 117 -26.10 0.77 19.15
CA THR A 117 -27.44 1.24 19.56
C THR A 117 -27.70 2.71 19.22
N ASP A 118 -26.67 3.43 18.78
CA ASP A 118 -26.78 4.85 18.44
C ASP A 118 -26.58 5.10 16.92
N PRO A 119 -27.08 6.23 16.38
CA PRO A 119 -27.04 6.52 14.96
C PRO A 119 -25.68 7.08 14.48
N ASN A 120 -24.71 7.27 15.38
CA ASN A 120 -23.40 7.80 14.97
C ASN A 120 -22.63 6.78 14.18
N PHE A 121 -22.01 7.21 13.11
CA PHE A 121 -21.22 6.34 12.26
C PHE A 121 -19.90 5.92 12.89
N ARG A 122 -19.51 4.67 12.63
CA ARG A 122 -18.19 4.09 12.88
C ARG A 122 -17.61 3.72 11.53
N ILE A 123 -16.35 4.06 11.32
CA ILE A 123 -15.64 3.80 10.06
C ILE A 123 -14.43 2.95 10.36
N TYR A 124 -14.21 1.92 9.53
CA TYR A 124 -13.03 1.06 9.60
C TYR A 124 -12.50 0.82 8.19
N ALA A 125 -11.16 0.70 8.09
CA ALA A 125 -10.46 0.27 6.88
C ALA A 125 -9.90 -1.13 7.15
N GLU A 126 -10.61 -2.17 6.71
CA GLU A 126 -10.28 -3.56 7.04
C GLU A 126 -10.39 -4.44 5.79
N SER A 127 -9.58 -5.47 5.72
CA SER A 127 -9.64 -6.51 4.66
C SER A 127 -9.66 -6.00 3.22
N GLY A 128 -9.13 -4.80 2.99
CA GLY A 128 -9.10 -4.17 1.66
C GLY A 128 -10.35 -3.37 1.32
N GLU A 129 -11.27 -3.17 2.26
CA GLU A 129 -12.51 -2.40 2.09
C GLU A 129 -12.69 -1.39 3.22
N LEU A 130 -13.54 -0.41 2.96
CA LEU A 130 -14.08 0.49 3.97
C LEU A 130 -15.37 -0.08 4.53
N HIS A 131 -15.53 -0.02 5.83
CA HIS A 131 -16.75 -0.41 6.53
C HIS A 131 -17.32 0.81 7.23
N LEU A 132 -18.59 1.09 6.96
CA LEU A 132 -19.37 2.16 7.58
C LEU A 132 -20.54 1.54 8.31
N MET A 133 -20.70 1.81 9.60
CA MET A 133 -21.74 1.16 10.39
C MET A 133 -22.33 2.06 11.47
N ASN A 134 -23.59 1.83 11.80
CA ASN A 134 -24.30 2.41 12.94
C ASN A 134 -25.47 1.49 13.32
N CYS A 135 -26.39 1.95 14.21
CA CYS A 135 -27.55 1.16 14.62
C CYS A 135 -28.54 0.84 13.50
N HIS A 136 -28.44 1.44 12.33
CA HIS A 136 -29.35 1.23 11.19
C HIS A 136 -28.77 0.28 10.14
N GLY A 137 -27.45 0.05 10.11
CA GLY A 137 -26.86 -0.86 9.15
C GLY A 137 -25.34 -0.93 9.18
N HIS A 138 -24.85 -1.83 8.32
CA HIS A 138 -23.44 -2.02 8.04
C HIS A 138 -23.25 -2.04 6.53
N TRP A 139 -22.56 -1.04 6.00
CA TRP A 139 -22.26 -0.88 4.58
C TRP A 139 -20.76 -1.03 4.39
N HIS A 140 -20.31 -1.69 3.33
CA HIS A 140 -18.90 -1.86 3.04
C HIS A 140 -18.62 -1.83 1.54
N GLY A 141 -17.38 -1.51 1.18
CA GLY A 141 -16.90 -1.42 -0.20
C GLY A 141 -15.74 -0.45 -0.35
N ASN A 142 -15.34 -0.22 -1.61
CA ASN A 142 -14.15 0.58 -1.95
C ASN A 142 -14.47 1.97 -2.53
N ASP A 143 -15.74 2.28 -2.74
CA ASP A 143 -16.18 3.55 -3.28
C ASP A 143 -16.86 4.38 -2.19
N VAL A 144 -16.17 5.41 -1.71
CA VAL A 144 -16.63 6.29 -0.62
C VAL A 144 -17.94 7.01 -0.96
N PHE A 145 -18.16 7.36 -2.23
CA PHE A 145 -19.37 8.05 -2.65
C PHE A 145 -20.56 7.10 -2.61
N ARG A 146 -20.40 5.87 -3.08
CA ARG A 146 -21.44 4.83 -2.99
C ARG A 146 -21.76 4.47 -1.55
N LEU A 147 -20.75 4.32 -0.69
CA LEU A 147 -20.94 4.06 0.74
C LEU A 147 -21.74 5.19 1.41
N PHE A 148 -21.36 6.43 1.15
CA PHE A 148 -22.09 7.60 1.64
C PHE A 148 -23.53 7.60 1.14
N GLU A 149 -23.76 7.41 -0.15
CA GLU A 149 -25.08 7.39 -0.74
C GLU A 149 -25.97 6.29 -0.16
N GLN A 150 -25.46 5.06 -0.05
CA GLN A 150 -26.21 3.92 0.52
C GLN A 150 -26.56 4.16 1.97
N SER A 151 -25.59 4.58 2.79
CA SER A 151 -25.80 4.80 4.23
C SER A 151 -26.76 5.95 4.53
N THR A 152 -26.87 6.93 3.63
CA THR A 152 -27.73 8.10 3.82
C THR A 152 -29.15 7.94 3.25
N ARG A 153 -29.31 7.11 2.20
CA ARG A 153 -30.63 6.83 1.62
C ARG A 153 -31.58 6.09 2.56
N GLU A 154 -31.04 5.20 3.38
CA GLU A 154 -31.81 4.33 4.25
C GLU A 154 -32.11 4.96 5.62
N GLN A 155 -31.60 6.18 5.84
CA GLN A 155 -31.70 6.82 7.15
C GLN A 155 -32.66 8.00 7.18
N SER A 156 -33.58 7.94 8.12
CA SER A 156 -34.33 9.08 8.62
C SER A 156 -33.94 9.26 10.10
N PRO A 157 -33.43 10.40 10.51
CA PRO A 157 -33.56 11.74 9.95
C PRO A 157 -32.46 12.09 8.94
N LYS A 158 -32.74 13.13 8.11
CA LYS A 158 -31.81 13.64 7.12
C LYS A 158 -30.51 14.09 7.80
N ILE A 159 -29.40 13.63 7.25
CA ILE A 159 -28.06 14.11 7.62
C ILE A 159 -27.99 15.60 7.21
N ASP A 160 -27.68 16.47 8.17
CA ASP A 160 -27.46 17.88 7.87
C ASP A 160 -26.12 18.11 7.16
N ALA A 161 -25.91 19.32 6.63
CA ALA A 161 -24.71 19.65 5.88
C ALA A 161 -23.42 19.50 6.70
N SER A 162 -23.46 19.75 8.01
CA SER A 162 -22.31 19.62 8.90
C SER A 162 -21.92 18.16 9.09
N HIS A 163 -22.91 17.29 9.34
CA HIS A 163 -22.69 15.86 9.48
C HIS A 163 -22.25 15.23 8.14
N ALA A 164 -22.83 15.67 7.01
CA ALA A 164 -22.42 15.19 5.69
C ALA A 164 -20.95 15.56 5.39
N PHE A 165 -20.55 16.79 5.71
CA PHE A 165 -19.16 17.22 5.56
C PHE A 165 -18.21 16.41 6.44
N TYR A 166 -18.55 16.24 7.72
CA TYR A 166 -17.73 15.46 8.66
C TYR A 166 -17.60 14.01 8.20
N LEU A 167 -18.70 13.37 7.81
CA LEU A 167 -18.68 11.98 7.35
C LEU A 167 -17.85 11.83 6.06
N GLY A 168 -18.00 12.75 5.10
CA GLY A 168 -17.18 12.76 3.88
C GLY A 168 -15.70 12.94 4.18
N TYR A 169 -15.34 13.83 5.12
CA TYR A 169 -13.97 14.03 5.55
C TYR A 169 -13.36 12.76 6.21
N GLU A 170 -14.10 12.10 7.09
CA GLU A 170 -13.64 10.87 7.75
C GLU A 170 -13.54 9.69 6.76
N LEU A 171 -14.49 9.57 5.83
CA LEU A 171 -14.42 8.57 4.75
C LEU A 171 -13.18 8.77 3.87
N ALA A 172 -12.88 9.99 3.48
CA ALA A 172 -11.66 10.29 2.71
C ALA A 172 -10.38 9.93 3.47
N ARG A 173 -10.34 10.19 4.79
CA ARG A 173 -9.20 9.77 5.64
C ARG A 173 -9.08 8.26 5.74
N ALA A 174 -10.20 7.56 5.89
CA ALA A 174 -10.24 6.10 5.93
C ALA A 174 -9.78 5.48 4.60
N GLU A 175 -10.19 6.06 3.46
CA GLU A 175 -9.72 5.66 2.14
C GLU A 175 -8.20 5.82 1.99
N ILE A 176 -7.65 6.96 2.41
CA ILE A 176 -6.20 7.18 2.43
C ILE A 176 -5.50 6.16 3.33
N ALA A 177 -6.05 5.89 4.52
CA ALA A 177 -5.50 4.90 5.43
C ALA A 177 -5.51 3.49 4.80
N LEU A 178 -6.60 3.12 4.14
CA LEU A 178 -6.72 1.85 3.41
C LEU A 178 -5.63 1.72 2.33
N HIS A 179 -5.46 2.73 1.49
CA HIS A 179 -4.46 2.75 0.43
C HIS A 179 -3.02 2.72 0.98
N LEU A 180 -2.77 3.40 2.08
CA LEU A 180 -1.46 3.42 2.73
C LEU A 180 -1.18 2.18 3.60
N GLY A 181 -2.13 1.26 3.75
CA GLY A 181 -1.99 0.12 4.65
C GLY A 181 -1.86 0.53 6.11
N LYS A 182 -2.64 1.55 6.52
CA LYS A 182 -2.75 2.03 7.89
C LYS A 182 -4.03 1.54 8.52
N GLN A 183 -4.00 1.41 9.84
CA GLN A 183 -5.20 1.14 10.62
C GLN A 183 -6.04 2.42 10.73
N TYR A 184 -7.37 2.27 10.62
CA TYR A 184 -8.34 3.35 10.79
C TYR A 184 -9.51 2.88 11.63
#